data_86ca464ab4158351bd3e116e4ae714c9
#
_entry.id   86ca464ab4158351bd3e116e4ae714c9
#
_cell.length_a   1.000
_cell.length_b   1.000
_cell.length_c   1.000
_cell.angle_alpha   90.00
_cell.angle_beta   90.00
_cell.angle_gamma   90.00
#
_symmetry.space_group_name_H-M   'P 1'
#
loop_
_entity.id
_entity.type
_entity.pdbx_description
1 polymer ?
#
loop_
_entity_poly.entity_id
_entity_poly.type
_entity_poly.pdbx_seq_one_letter_code
_entity_poly.pdbx_strand_id
1 'polypeptide(L)'
;LDGSTHRYSQSKGIPRLRKSICDWYERNYQVELDPDSEAVVTMGSKEGLGHLALATLDKGDAVLVPNPSYPIHPYGFVIAGADIRHVPIGEGIDFFSELESAMTNSFPKPKMLVLNFPGNPSTECVELDFFEKIVAFAKEHKIWVIQDLAYADICFDGYKAPSILQVKGAKEVAVEFFTLSKSYNMPGWRVGFCCGNKDLLSALSRIKSYFDYGLFTPIQVAAIKALDHGDEYVESIRAMYQSRRDVLIKGLNDAGWNIESPKATMFVWAKIP
;
A
#
# COMPACT_ATOMS: atom_id res chain seq x y z
N LEU A 1 11.12 29.48 -9.90
CA LEU A 1 10.41 28.39 -10.61
C LEU A 1 10.79 28.46 -12.08
N ASP A 2 11.27 27.34 -12.63
CA ASP A 2 11.55 27.24 -14.06
C ASP A 2 10.22 27.07 -14.83
N GLY A 3 9.93 28.00 -15.76
CA GLY A 3 8.70 27.97 -16.56
C GLY A 3 8.53 26.69 -17.40
N SER A 4 9.60 25.96 -17.68
CA SER A 4 9.53 24.68 -18.39
C SER A 4 8.81 23.59 -17.59
N THR A 5 8.75 23.71 -16.26
CA THR A 5 8.08 22.76 -15.36
C THR A 5 6.57 22.93 -15.28
N HIS A 6 6.00 23.98 -15.87
CA HIS A 6 4.56 24.28 -15.88
C HIS A 6 3.80 23.55 -17.00
N ARG A 7 4.47 22.79 -17.83
CA ARG A 7 3.85 21.99 -18.89
C ARG A 7 3.19 20.74 -18.33
N TYR A 8 2.32 20.13 -19.11
CA TYR A 8 1.80 18.79 -18.80
C TYR A 8 2.96 17.81 -18.57
N SER A 9 2.81 16.97 -17.55
CA SER A 9 3.76 15.91 -17.23
C SER A 9 3.39 14.60 -17.93
N GLN A 10 4.15 13.55 -17.68
CA GLN A 10 3.81 12.20 -18.10
C GLN A 10 2.85 11.57 -17.09
N SER A 11 1.76 10.95 -17.54
CA SER A 11 0.74 10.33 -16.67
C SER A 11 1.32 9.28 -15.71
N LYS A 12 2.34 8.52 -16.15
CA LYS A 12 3.02 7.52 -15.31
C LYS A 12 4.16 8.09 -14.44
N GLY A 13 4.37 9.42 -14.49
CA GLY A 13 5.47 10.11 -13.80
C GLY A 13 6.73 10.27 -14.64
N ILE A 14 7.56 11.26 -14.28
CA ILE A 14 8.82 11.54 -15.02
C ILE A 14 9.81 10.38 -14.84
N PRO A 15 10.65 10.09 -15.87
CA PRO A 15 11.57 8.94 -15.82
C PRO A 15 12.51 8.95 -14.61
N ARG A 16 13.02 10.12 -14.23
CA ARG A 16 13.91 10.26 -13.07
C ARG A 16 13.24 9.86 -11.75
N LEU A 17 11.95 10.22 -11.55
CA LEU A 17 11.23 9.82 -10.34
C LEU A 17 10.98 8.32 -10.32
N ARG A 18 10.59 7.73 -11.45
CA ARG A 18 10.41 6.26 -11.55
C ARG A 18 11.70 5.50 -11.26
N LYS A 19 12.84 6.03 -11.73
CA LYS A 19 14.14 5.47 -11.35
C LYS A 19 14.40 5.59 -9.84
N SER A 20 14.21 6.76 -9.25
CA SER A 20 14.38 6.93 -7.78
C SER A 20 13.47 6.00 -6.97
N ILE A 21 12.26 5.70 -7.46
CA ILE A 21 11.35 4.71 -6.85
C ILE A 21 11.97 3.31 -6.90
N CYS A 22 12.48 2.89 -8.06
CA CYS A 22 13.14 1.58 -8.21
C CYS A 22 14.39 1.48 -7.32
N ASP A 23 15.23 2.52 -7.31
CA ASP A 23 16.41 2.60 -6.45
C ASP A 23 16.05 2.54 -4.95
N TRP A 24 14.89 3.11 -4.57
CA TRP A 24 14.36 3.03 -3.21
C TRP A 24 13.95 1.59 -2.85
N TYR A 25 13.28 0.86 -3.73
CA TYR A 25 12.96 -0.56 -3.53
C TYR A 25 14.20 -1.44 -3.43
N GLU A 26 15.19 -1.18 -4.25
CA GLU A 26 16.46 -1.92 -4.21
C GLU A 26 17.18 -1.71 -2.87
N ARG A 27 17.29 -0.45 -2.39
CA ARG A 27 17.93 -0.13 -1.11
C ARG A 27 17.21 -0.71 0.11
N ASN A 28 15.87 -0.62 0.13
CA ASN A 28 15.10 -0.97 1.31
C ASN A 28 14.70 -2.43 1.37
N TYR A 29 14.48 -3.07 0.22
CA TYR A 29 13.87 -4.40 0.11
C TYR A 29 14.68 -5.39 -0.74
N GLN A 30 15.78 -4.98 -1.35
CA GLN A 30 16.56 -5.77 -2.34
C GLN A 30 15.69 -6.25 -3.51
N VAL A 31 14.75 -5.42 -3.93
CA VAL A 31 13.84 -5.69 -5.04
C VAL A 31 14.26 -4.88 -6.26
N GLU A 32 14.67 -5.56 -7.31
CA GLU A 32 14.96 -4.96 -8.61
C GLU A 32 13.66 -4.74 -9.40
N LEU A 33 13.47 -3.51 -9.92
CA LEU A 33 12.31 -3.12 -10.72
C LEU A 33 12.76 -2.40 -11.98
N ASP A 34 12.03 -2.63 -13.08
CA ASP A 34 12.19 -1.85 -14.30
C ASP A 34 11.40 -0.53 -14.20
N PRO A 35 12.06 0.65 -14.21
CA PRO A 35 11.39 1.93 -14.10
C PRO A 35 10.44 2.25 -15.28
N ASP A 36 10.55 1.55 -16.39
CA ASP A 36 9.72 1.80 -17.56
C ASP A 36 8.43 0.98 -17.59
N SER A 37 8.42 -0.19 -16.98
CA SER A 37 7.29 -1.12 -17.00
C SER A 37 6.75 -1.51 -15.61
N GLU A 38 7.56 -1.40 -14.53
CA GLU A 38 7.23 -1.89 -13.21
C GLU A 38 7.08 -0.78 -12.15
N ALA A 39 6.97 0.50 -12.55
CA ALA A 39 6.74 1.64 -11.68
C ALA A 39 5.84 2.71 -12.31
N VAL A 40 4.80 3.15 -11.57
CA VAL A 40 3.88 4.23 -11.96
C VAL A 40 3.67 5.18 -10.79
N VAL A 41 3.85 6.48 -11.04
CA VAL A 41 3.60 7.54 -10.05
C VAL A 41 2.09 7.84 -9.98
N THR A 42 1.59 8.02 -8.76
CA THR A 42 0.18 8.32 -8.50
C THR A 42 0.01 9.59 -7.65
N MET A 43 -1.16 10.20 -7.70
CA MET A 43 -1.50 11.34 -6.84
C MET A 43 -1.90 10.89 -5.43
N GLY A 44 -0.94 10.25 -4.73
CA GLY A 44 -1.13 9.45 -3.53
C GLY A 44 -1.67 8.06 -3.85
N SER A 45 -1.50 7.09 -2.94
CA SER A 45 -1.95 5.70 -3.13
C SER A 45 -3.47 5.60 -3.35
N LYS A 46 -4.26 6.47 -2.70
CA LYS A 46 -5.72 6.45 -2.80
C LYS A 46 -6.23 6.65 -4.23
N GLU A 47 -5.67 7.59 -4.97
CA GLU A 47 -6.01 7.82 -6.38
C GLU A 47 -5.63 6.62 -7.23
N GLY A 48 -4.41 6.11 -7.03
CA GLY A 48 -3.92 4.96 -7.77
C GLY A 48 -4.77 3.70 -7.54
N LEU A 49 -5.18 3.43 -6.29
CA LEU A 49 -6.07 2.30 -5.95
C LEU A 49 -7.42 2.41 -6.67
N GLY A 50 -8.05 3.59 -6.63
CA GLY A 50 -9.34 3.81 -7.31
C GLY A 50 -9.23 3.69 -8.83
N HIS A 51 -8.17 4.25 -9.42
CA HIS A 51 -7.94 4.13 -10.86
C HIS A 51 -7.59 2.70 -11.29
N LEU A 52 -6.81 1.96 -10.48
CA LEU A 52 -6.54 0.56 -10.80
C LEU A 52 -7.82 -0.28 -10.76
N ALA A 53 -8.68 -0.06 -9.78
CA ALA A 53 -9.99 -0.71 -9.71
C ALA A 53 -10.81 -0.45 -10.98
N LEU A 54 -10.94 0.83 -11.38
CA LEU A 54 -11.65 1.22 -12.60
C LEU A 54 -11.05 0.65 -13.90
N ALA A 55 -9.73 0.41 -13.91
CA ALA A 55 -9.03 -0.10 -15.08
C ALA A 55 -9.12 -1.62 -15.25
N THR A 56 -9.45 -2.36 -14.17
CA THR A 56 -9.27 -3.82 -14.12
C THR A 56 -10.55 -4.60 -13.77
N LEU A 57 -11.60 -3.91 -13.30
CA LEU A 57 -12.83 -4.54 -12.85
C LEU A 57 -14.05 -4.04 -13.62
N ASP A 58 -15.02 -4.91 -13.72
CA ASP A 58 -16.36 -4.65 -14.26
C ASP A 58 -17.41 -4.78 -13.15
N LYS A 59 -18.63 -4.29 -13.48
CA LYS A 59 -19.78 -4.42 -12.59
C LYS A 59 -20.06 -5.88 -12.24
N GLY A 60 -20.10 -6.16 -10.93
CA GLY A 60 -20.38 -7.48 -10.38
C GLY A 60 -19.14 -8.38 -10.23
N ASP A 61 -17.96 -7.92 -10.60
CA ASP A 61 -16.72 -8.62 -10.24
C ASP A 61 -16.54 -8.67 -8.71
N ALA A 62 -16.10 -9.79 -8.17
CA ALA A 62 -15.88 -9.93 -6.74
C ALA A 62 -14.43 -9.61 -6.34
N VAL A 63 -14.28 -8.91 -5.20
CA VAL A 63 -12.99 -8.53 -4.63
C VAL A 63 -12.95 -8.91 -3.15
N LEU A 64 -11.89 -9.60 -2.74
CA LEU A 64 -11.61 -9.95 -1.34
C LEU A 64 -10.95 -8.76 -0.64
N VAL A 65 -11.49 -8.36 0.52
CA VAL A 65 -10.97 -7.26 1.33
C VAL A 65 -11.03 -7.64 2.80
N PRO A 66 -9.90 -7.57 3.55
CA PRO A 66 -9.92 -7.75 4.99
C PRO A 66 -10.90 -6.80 5.70
N ASN A 67 -11.49 -7.24 6.80
CA ASN A 67 -12.37 -6.43 7.62
C ASN A 67 -11.98 -6.60 9.11
N PRO A 68 -11.61 -5.52 9.82
CA PRO A 68 -11.68 -4.11 9.41
C PRO A 68 -10.62 -3.69 8.39
N SER A 69 -10.88 -2.62 7.62
CA SER A 69 -9.95 -2.06 6.65
C SER A 69 -10.13 -0.55 6.44
N TYR A 70 -9.14 0.10 5.85
CA TYR A 70 -9.22 1.52 5.50
C TYR A 70 -10.23 1.72 4.35
N PRO A 71 -11.08 2.77 4.40
CA PRO A 71 -12.23 2.92 3.49
C PRO A 71 -11.94 2.82 2.00
N ILE A 72 -10.76 3.21 1.52
CA ILE A 72 -10.44 3.10 0.10
C ILE A 72 -10.37 1.65 -0.39
N HIS A 73 -10.01 0.70 0.50
CA HIS A 73 -9.84 -0.69 0.15
C HIS A 73 -11.18 -1.35 -0.26
N PRO A 74 -12.31 -1.18 0.43
CA PRO A 74 -13.59 -1.59 -0.11
C PRO A 74 -14.18 -0.57 -1.09
N TYR A 75 -14.27 0.71 -0.71
CA TYR A 75 -15.07 1.70 -1.47
C TYR A 75 -14.44 2.11 -2.80
N GLY A 76 -13.12 2.07 -2.94
CA GLY A 76 -12.47 2.29 -4.24
C GLY A 76 -12.92 1.28 -5.29
N PHE A 77 -13.18 0.04 -4.85
CA PHE A 77 -13.62 -1.06 -5.70
C PHE A 77 -15.14 -1.07 -5.90
N VAL A 78 -15.92 -0.68 -4.88
CA VAL A 78 -17.37 -0.45 -5.02
C VAL A 78 -17.66 0.64 -6.06
N ILE A 79 -16.88 1.72 -6.11
CA ILE A 79 -17.01 2.78 -7.11
C ILE A 79 -16.77 2.23 -8.53
N ALA A 80 -15.91 1.24 -8.69
CA ALA A 80 -15.69 0.54 -9.96
C ALA A 80 -16.81 -0.47 -10.30
N GLY A 81 -17.79 -0.65 -9.42
CA GLY A 81 -18.91 -1.58 -9.60
C GLY A 81 -18.67 -2.98 -9.06
N ALA A 82 -17.58 -3.21 -8.35
CA ALA A 82 -17.27 -4.52 -7.78
C ALA A 82 -18.09 -4.83 -6.52
N ASP A 83 -18.32 -6.11 -6.29
CA ASP A 83 -18.90 -6.67 -5.08
C ASP A 83 -17.78 -7.05 -4.08
N ILE A 84 -17.86 -6.52 -2.88
CA ILE A 84 -16.86 -6.80 -1.85
C ILE A 84 -17.21 -8.07 -1.08
N ARG A 85 -16.23 -8.95 -0.93
CA ARG A 85 -16.26 -10.12 -0.05
C ARG A 85 -15.30 -9.86 1.10
N HIS A 86 -15.86 -9.62 2.27
CA HIS A 86 -15.06 -9.36 3.48
C HIS A 86 -14.41 -10.64 3.98
N VAL A 87 -13.12 -10.52 4.31
CA VAL A 87 -12.33 -11.57 4.96
C VAL A 87 -12.04 -11.11 6.38
N PRO A 88 -12.58 -11.77 7.41
CA PRO A 88 -12.29 -11.40 8.80
C PRO A 88 -10.78 -11.42 9.09
N ILE A 89 -10.33 -10.43 9.87
CA ILE A 89 -8.95 -10.36 10.35
C ILE A 89 -8.93 -9.81 11.76
N GLY A 90 -8.02 -10.31 12.61
CA GLY A 90 -7.88 -9.88 14.00
C GLY A 90 -7.47 -11.00 14.94
N GLU A 91 -7.41 -10.67 16.22
CA GLU A 91 -7.03 -11.58 17.28
C GLU A 91 -7.90 -12.86 17.31
N GLY A 92 -7.26 -14.03 17.27
CA GLY A 92 -7.93 -15.34 17.31
C GLY A 92 -8.56 -15.77 15.98
N ILE A 93 -8.39 -15.01 14.90
CA ILE A 93 -8.87 -15.37 13.56
C ILE A 93 -7.76 -16.03 12.75
N ASP A 94 -8.02 -17.19 12.21
CA ASP A 94 -7.16 -17.80 11.18
C ASP A 94 -7.47 -17.16 9.83
N PHE A 95 -6.71 -16.14 9.48
CA PHE A 95 -6.91 -15.38 8.26
C PHE A 95 -6.90 -16.26 6.99
N PHE A 96 -6.02 -17.25 6.91
CA PHE A 96 -5.93 -18.10 5.71
C PHE A 96 -7.12 -19.04 5.58
N SER A 97 -7.66 -19.55 6.67
CA SER A 97 -8.89 -20.33 6.67
C SER A 97 -10.09 -19.46 6.21
N GLU A 98 -10.20 -18.23 6.71
CA GLU A 98 -11.24 -17.31 6.30
C GLU A 98 -11.09 -16.87 4.83
N LEU A 99 -9.86 -16.65 4.38
CA LEU A 99 -9.55 -16.30 2.98
C LEU A 99 -9.95 -17.42 2.02
N GLU A 100 -9.63 -18.67 2.35
CA GLU A 100 -10.01 -19.85 1.57
C GLU A 100 -11.53 -20.04 1.55
N SER A 101 -12.17 -19.87 2.69
CA SER A 101 -13.64 -19.90 2.82
C SER A 101 -14.30 -18.82 1.95
N ALA A 102 -13.82 -17.59 2.02
CA ALA A 102 -14.33 -16.49 1.21
C ALA A 102 -14.12 -16.72 -0.29
N MET A 103 -12.97 -17.28 -0.68
CA MET A 103 -12.68 -17.65 -2.07
C MET A 103 -13.59 -18.75 -2.58
N THR A 104 -13.77 -19.79 -1.78
CA THR A 104 -14.55 -20.99 -2.18
C THR A 104 -16.04 -20.69 -2.26
N ASN A 105 -16.58 -19.93 -1.31
CA ASN A 105 -18.02 -19.67 -1.18
C ASN A 105 -18.49 -18.44 -1.97
N SER A 106 -17.62 -17.72 -2.67
CA SER A 106 -18.02 -16.57 -3.47
C SER A 106 -18.48 -16.94 -4.89
N PHE A 107 -19.54 -16.27 -5.33
CA PHE A 107 -19.98 -16.28 -6.72
C PHE A 107 -20.34 -14.84 -7.16
N PRO A 108 -19.78 -14.33 -8.27
CA PRO A 108 -18.69 -14.94 -9.04
C PRO A 108 -17.41 -15.13 -8.22
N LYS A 109 -16.49 -15.93 -8.74
CA LYS A 109 -15.17 -16.10 -8.09
C LYS A 109 -14.44 -14.75 -8.01
N PRO A 110 -13.81 -14.44 -6.86
CA PRO A 110 -13.04 -13.22 -6.72
C PRO A 110 -11.91 -13.13 -7.75
N LYS A 111 -11.69 -11.93 -8.27
CA LYS A 111 -10.59 -11.62 -9.20
C LYS A 111 -9.38 -11.01 -8.52
N MET A 112 -9.58 -10.47 -7.31
CA MET A 112 -8.59 -9.64 -6.65
C MET A 112 -8.68 -9.76 -5.13
N LEU A 113 -7.52 -9.66 -4.47
CA LEU A 113 -7.36 -9.52 -3.03
C LEU A 113 -6.65 -8.20 -2.74
N VAL A 114 -7.24 -7.36 -1.87
CA VAL A 114 -6.65 -6.09 -1.45
C VAL A 114 -6.18 -6.22 0.00
N LEU A 115 -4.91 -5.95 0.25
CA LEU A 115 -4.26 -6.04 1.55
C LEU A 115 -3.70 -4.69 1.98
N ASN A 116 -3.55 -4.50 3.28
CA ASN A 116 -2.88 -3.35 3.87
C ASN A 116 -2.13 -3.78 5.14
N PHE A 117 -0.84 -3.99 5.02
CA PHE A 117 0.05 -4.30 6.14
C PHE A 117 1.31 -3.42 6.07
N PRO A 118 1.68 -2.72 7.17
CA PRO A 118 0.95 -2.59 8.45
C PRO A 118 -0.44 -1.98 8.31
N GLY A 119 -1.40 -2.48 9.09
CA GLY A 119 -2.83 -2.27 8.89
C GLY A 119 -3.38 -0.93 9.39
N ASN A 120 -4.31 -0.36 8.67
CA ASN A 120 -5.19 0.72 9.11
C ASN A 120 -6.65 0.24 9.06
N PRO A 121 -7.39 0.15 10.17
CA PRO A 121 -7.08 0.69 11.52
C PRO A 121 -6.43 -0.32 12.49
N SER A 122 -6.34 -1.60 12.13
CA SER A 122 -6.05 -2.70 13.05
C SER A 122 -4.64 -2.71 13.65
N THR A 123 -3.70 -1.94 13.07
CA THR A 123 -2.26 -1.92 13.40
C THR A 123 -1.54 -3.27 13.21
N GLU A 124 -2.19 -4.24 12.63
CA GLU A 124 -1.62 -5.56 12.39
C GLU A 124 -0.40 -5.50 11.50
N CYS A 125 0.57 -6.32 11.86
CA CYS A 125 1.84 -6.48 11.18
C CYS A 125 2.01 -7.94 10.77
N VAL A 126 2.67 -8.16 9.64
CA VAL A 126 2.96 -9.50 9.11
C VAL A 126 4.44 -9.64 8.83
N GLU A 127 4.92 -10.88 8.80
CA GLU A 127 6.27 -11.22 8.38
C GLU A 127 6.26 -11.66 6.90
N LEU A 128 7.43 -11.87 6.32
CA LEU A 128 7.55 -12.17 4.89
C LEU A 128 6.86 -13.48 4.49
N ASP A 129 6.87 -14.49 5.38
CA ASP A 129 6.21 -15.79 5.16
C ASP A 129 4.69 -15.67 4.93
N PHE A 130 4.05 -14.64 5.53
CA PHE A 130 2.66 -14.32 5.24
C PHE A 130 2.48 -13.99 3.76
N PHE A 131 3.33 -13.14 3.20
CA PHE A 131 3.27 -12.80 1.78
C PHE A 131 3.67 -13.97 0.86
N GLU A 132 4.54 -14.87 1.31
CA GLU A 132 4.82 -16.12 0.57
C GLU A 132 3.55 -16.95 0.39
N LYS A 133 2.78 -17.13 1.46
CA LYS A 133 1.48 -17.80 1.41
C LYS A 133 0.46 -17.07 0.54
N ILE A 134 0.40 -15.74 0.62
CA ILE A 134 -0.48 -14.92 -0.23
C ILE A 134 -0.14 -15.08 -1.71
N VAL A 135 1.13 -15.02 -2.08
CA VAL A 135 1.57 -15.17 -3.48
C VAL A 135 1.25 -16.58 -3.99
N ALA A 136 1.45 -17.61 -3.18
CA ALA A 136 1.08 -18.98 -3.51
C ALA A 136 -0.44 -19.11 -3.74
N PHE A 137 -1.25 -18.61 -2.80
CA PHE A 137 -2.71 -18.56 -2.90
C PHE A 137 -3.18 -17.83 -4.17
N ALA A 138 -2.58 -16.66 -4.44
CA ALA A 138 -2.95 -15.87 -5.62
C ALA A 138 -2.66 -16.60 -6.94
N LYS A 139 -1.55 -17.31 -7.02
CA LYS A 139 -1.19 -18.12 -8.20
C LYS A 139 -2.13 -19.32 -8.36
N GLU A 140 -2.46 -20.01 -7.28
CA GLU A 140 -3.38 -21.16 -7.28
C GLU A 140 -4.77 -20.75 -7.76
N HIS A 141 -5.32 -19.69 -7.21
CA HIS A 141 -6.66 -19.21 -7.53
C HIS A 141 -6.73 -18.28 -8.73
N LYS A 142 -5.57 -17.92 -9.32
CA LYS A 142 -5.46 -17.01 -10.49
C LYS A 142 -6.11 -15.64 -10.24
N ILE A 143 -5.82 -15.06 -9.08
CA ILE A 143 -6.29 -13.73 -8.69
C ILE A 143 -5.12 -12.74 -8.60
N TRP A 144 -5.43 -11.46 -8.71
CA TRP A 144 -4.48 -10.38 -8.47
C TRP A 144 -4.41 -10.02 -7.00
N VAL A 145 -3.25 -9.56 -6.55
CA VAL A 145 -3.05 -9.02 -5.20
C VAL A 145 -2.64 -7.55 -5.28
N ILE A 146 -3.29 -6.74 -4.47
CA ILE A 146 -2.90 -5.36 -4.21
C ILE A 146 -2.47 -5.27 -2.75
N GLN A 147 -1.24 -4.81 -2.49
CA GLN A 147 -0.77 -4.47 -1.16
C GLN A 147 -0.65 -2.95 -1.03
N ASP A 148 -1.30 -2.36 -0.04
CA ASP A 148 -1.10 -0.96 0.35
C ASP A 148 -0.09 -0.88 1.49
N LEU A 149 1.15 -0.51 1.16
CA LEU A 149 2.30 -0.41 2.06
C LEU A 149 2.47 1.03 2.60
N ALA A 150 1.37 1.72 2.92
CA ALA A 150 1.40 3.13 3.30
C ALA A 150 2.19 3.42 4.59
N TYR A 151 2.39 2.44 5.46
CA TYR A 151 3.05 2.58 6.76
C TYR A 151 4.41 1.85 6.82
N ALA A 152 5.06 1.61 5.68
CA ALA A 152 6.33 0.90 5.58
C ALA A 152 7.39 1.34 6.60
N ASP A 153 7.52 2.65 6.79
CA ASP A 153 8.59 3.25 7.61
C ASP A 153 8.10 3.70 9.00
N ILE A 154 6.80 3.64 9.28
CA ILE A 154 6.25 3.93 10.61
C ILE A 154 6.19 2.62 11.40
N CYS A 155 7.35 2.06 11.66
CA CYS A 155 7.56 0.79 12.35
C CYS A 155 8.48 1.00 13.54
N PHE A 156 8.23 0.27 14.64
CA PHE A 156 8.83 0.51 15.94
C PHE A 156 9.51 -0.75 16.49
N ASP A 157 10.38 -0.58 17.50
CA ASP A 157 10.97 -1.67 18.28
C ASP A 157 11.73 -2.69 17.40
N GLY A 158 12.37 -2.21 16.32
CA GLY A 158 13.15 -3.03 15.41
C GLY A 158 12.34 -3.80 14.36
N TYR A 159 11.01 -3.73 14.40
CA TYR A 159 10.17 -4.29 13.33
C TYR A 159 10.39 -3.53 12.02
N LYS A 160 10.44 -4.26 10.91
CA LYS A 160 10.49 -3.74 9.55
C LYS A 160 9.38 -4.39 8.75
N ALA A 161 8.47 -3.59 8.22
CA ALA A 161 7.40 -4.10 7.37
C ALA A 161 7.99 -4.71 6.09
N PRO A 162 7.69 -5.97 5.77
CA PRO A 162 8.12 -6.56 4.51
C PRO A 162 7.34 -5.99 3.33
N SER A 163 7.96 -5.95 2.16
CA SER A 163 7.28 -5.74 0.88
C SER A 163 6.84 -7.08 0.30
N ILE A 164 5.62 -7.16 -0.24
CA ILE A 164 5.18 -8.36 -0.97
C ILE A 164 6.08 -8.64 -2.17
N LEU A 165 6.69 -7.61 -2.75
CA LEU A 165 7.57 -7.74 -3.91
C LEU A 165 8.89 -8.45 -3.60
N GLN A 166 9.26 -8.64 -2.32
CA GLN A 166 10.41 -9.46 -1.91
C GLN A 166 10.17 -10.96 -2.18
N VAL A 167 8.91 -11.38 -2.27
CA VAL A 167 8.57 -12.78 -2.51
C VAL A 167 8.84 -13.15 -3.95
N LYS A 168 9.55 -14.26 -4.16
CA LYS A 168 9.84 -14.76 -5.50
C LYS A 168 8.56 -15.06 -6.28
N GLY A 169 8.44 -14.42 -7.44
CA GLY A 169 7.26 -14.55 -8.31
C GLY A 169 6.07 -13.66 -7.91
N ALA A 170 6.21 -12.77 -6.91
CA ALA A 170 5.17 -11.82 -6.56
C ALA A 170 4.81 -10.90 -7.73
N LYS A 171 5.78 -10.46 -8.52
CA LYS A 171 5.56 -9.61 -9.71
C LYS A 171 4.70 -10.27 -10.80
N GLU A 172 4.47 -11.57 -10.72
CA GLU A 172 3.55 -12.25 -11.64
C GLU A 172 2.07 -11.99 -11.29
N VAL A 173 1.76 -11.74 -10.01
CA VAL A 173 0.39 -11.67 -9.50
C VAL A 173 0.08 -10.43 -8.65
N ALA A 174 1.06 -9.61 -8.29
CA ALA A 174 0.89 -8.54 -7.33
C ALA A 174 1.39 -7.18 -7.78
N VAL A 175 0.74 -6.14 -7.24
CA VAL A 175 1.26 -4.77 -7.18
C VAL A 175 1.24 -4.26 -5.76
N GLU A 176 2.15 -3.33 -5.46
CA GLU A 176 2.27 -2.69 -4.16
C GLU A 176 2.21 -1.17 -4.32
N PHE A 177 1.37 -0.55 -3.50
CA PHE A 177 1.25 0.91 -3.39
C PHE A 177 2.05 1.44 -2.22
N PHE A 178 2.73 2.55 -2.44
CA PHE A 178 3.40 3.31 -1.41
C PHE A 178 3.03 4.79 -1.51
N THR A 179 3.18 5.53 -0.43
CA THR A 179 2.90 6.97 -0.38
C THR A 179 3.91 7.72 0.48
N LEU A 180 4.32 8.90 0.02
CA LEU A 180 5.17 9.79 0.80
C LEU A 180 4.40 10.50 1.94
N SER A 181 3.08 10.31 2.00
CA SER A 181 2.20 10.99 2.98
C SER A 181 2.56 10.68 4.42
N LYS A 182 3.04 9.46 4.72
CA LYS A 182 3.32 8.99 6.08
C LYS A 182 4.80 9.04 6.39
N SER A 183 5.60 8.26 5.67
CA SER A 183 7.05 8.14 5.86
C SER A 183 7.77 9.48 5.78
N TYR A 184 7.38 10.34 4.85
CA TYR A 184 8.01 11.64 4.60
C TYR A 184 7.20 12.83 5.15
N ASN A 185 6.11 12.56 5.88
CA ASN A 185 5.20 13.62 6.39
C ASN A 185 4.75 14.62 5.29
N MET A 186 4.45 14.09 4.10
CA MET A 186 4.08 14.87 2.90
C MET A 186 2.62 14.61 2.47
N PRO A 187 1.61 14.62 3.37
CA PRO A 187 0.24 14.23 2.99
C PRO A 187 -0.39 15.21 1.99
N GLY A 188 -0.12 16.51 2.09
CA GLY A 188 -0.65 17.56 1.21
C GLY A 188 -0.02 17.57 -0.18
N TRP A 189 1.14 16.95 -0.37
CA TRP A 189 1.86 16.91 -1.65
C TRP A 189 1.24 15.94 -2.65
N ARG A 190 0.43 15.02 -2.16
CA ARG A 190 -0.27 14.01 -2.97
C ARG A 190 0.68 13.19 -3.84
N VAL A 191 1.76 12.67 -3.27
CA VAL A 191 2.70 11.79 -3.97
C VAL A 191 2.59 10.36 -3.46
N GLY A 192 2.42 9.43 -4.38
CA GLY A 192 2.49 8.01 -4.18
C GLY A 192 2.97 7.31 -5.44
N PHE A 193 3.10 6.02 -5.38
CA PHE A 193 3.44 5.21 -6.55
C PHE A 193 2.93 3.78 -6.38
N CYS A 194 2.86 3.08 -7.50
CA CYS A 194 2.51 1.67 -7.59
C CYS A 194 3.63 0.93 -8.33
N CYS A 195 4.07 -0.18 -7.77
CA CYS A 195 5.12 -1.02 -8.34
C CYS A 195 4.70 -2.49 -8.42
N GLY A 196 5.31 -3.27 -9.34
CA GLY A 196 5.09 -4.71 -9.44
C GLY A 196 4.65 -5.18 -10.82
N ASN A 197 3.54 -5.90 -10.89
CA ASN A 197 3.06 -6.55 -12.11
C ASN A 197 2.86 -5.56 -13.27
N LYS A 198 3.56 -5.78 -14.38
CA LYS A 198 3.58 -4.89 -15.55
C LYS A 198 2.23 -4.73 -16.25
N ASP A 199 1.39 -5.76 -16.23
CA ASP A 199 0.10 -5.72 -16.93
C ASP A 199 -0.90 -4.86 -16.14
N LEU A 200 -0.95 -5.00 -14.82
CA LEU A 200 -1.71 -4.12 -13.93
C LEU A 200 -1.23 -2.67 -14.00
N LEU A 201 0.10 -2.45 -14.05
CA LEU A 201 0.66 -1.11 -14.17
C LEU A 201 0.43 -0.50 -15.55
N SER A 202 0.41 -1.31 -16.60
CA SER A 202 0.00 -0.86 -17.94
C SER A 202 -1.46 -0.40 -17.95
N ALA A 203 -2.38 -1.16 -17.33
CA ALA A 203 -3.77 -0.78 -17.18
C ALA A 203 -3.93 0.52 -16.37
N LEU A 204 -3.21 0.64 -15.25
CA LEU A 204 -3.19 1.87 -14.43
C LEU A 204 -2.66 3.08 -15.23
N SER A 205 -1.55 2.92 -15.95
CA SER A 205 -0.99 3.97 -16.81
C SER A 205 -1.96 4.41 -17.89
N ARG A 206 -2.68 3.47 -18.48
CA ARG A 206 -3.66 3.75 -19.54
C ARG A 206 -4.83 4.58 -19.03
N ILE A 207 -5.46 4.18 -17.92
CA ILE A 207 -6.57 4.95 -17.36
C ILE A 207 -6.12 6.34 -16.92
N LYS A 208 -4.96 6.45 -16.29
CA LYS A 208 -4.35 7.74 -15.92
C LYS A 208 -4.14 8.66 -17.12
N SER A 209 -3.79 8.12 -18.28
CA SER A 209 -3.61 8.93 -19.49
C SER A 209 -4.91 9.57 -20.01
N TYR A 210 -6.07 9.07 -19.58
CA TYR A 210 -7.38 9.63 -19.91
C TYR A 210 -7.93 10.56 -18.83
N PHE A 211 -7.62 10.29 -17.55
CA PHE A 211 -8.16 11.05 -16.42
C PHE A 211 -7.25 12.19 -15.96
N ASP A 212 -5.95 12.01 -16.05
CA ASP A 212 -4.96 13.00 -15.62
C ASP A 212 -3.69 12.94 -16.49
N TYR A 213 -2.89 14.00 -16.45
CA TYR A 213 -1.58 14.06 -17.07
C TYR A 213 -0.44 13.91 -16.05
N GLY A 214 -0.73 13.26 -14.92
CA GLY A 214 0.23 13.02 -13.85
C GLY A 214 0.40 14.23 -12.93
N LEU A 215 1.31 14.08 -11.98
CA LEU A 215 1.64 15.08 -10.98
C LEU A 215 2.36 16.28 -11.58
N PHE A 216 2.12 17.46 -10.99
CA PHE A 216 2.88 18.67 -11.29
C PHE A 216 4.39 18.43 -11.13
N THR A 217 5.18 18.77 -12.16
CA THR A 217 6.60 18.41 -12.25
C THR A 217 7.45 18.84 -11.06
N PRO A 218 7.31 20.06 -10.49
CA PRO A 218 8.06 20.48 -9.30
C PRO A 218 7.83 19.57 -8.07
N ILE A 219 6.60 19.05 -7.90
CA ILE A 219 6.29 18.08 -6.83
C ILE A 219 7.04 16.77 -7.07
N GLN A 220 7.10 16.30 -8.31
CA GLN A 220 7.86 15.09 -8.67
C GLN A 220 9.35 15.26 -8.42
N VAL A 221 9.93 16.44 -8.72
CA VAL A 221 11.33 16.76 -8.41
C VAL A 221 11.58 16.76 -6.90
N ALA A 222 10.66 17.31 -6.11
CA ALA A 222 10.76 17.25 -4.65
C ALA A 222 10.67 15.81 -4.12
N ALA A 223 9.81 14.98 -4.71
CA ALA A 223 9.71 13.56 -4.37
C ALA A 223 11.01 12.77 -4.65
N ILE A 224 11.71 13.08 -5.77
CA ILE A 224 13.04 12.54 -6.04
C ILE A 224 13.99 12.84 -4.87
N LYS A 225 14.02 14.11 -4.43
CA LYS A 225 14.89 14.51 -3.31
C LYS A 225 14.54 13.78 -2.01
N ALA A 226 13.25 13.61 -1.75
CA ALA A 226 12.78 12.88 -0.57
C ALA A 226 13.23 11.40 -0.62
N LEU A 227 13.03 10.72 -1.75
CA LEU A 227 13.40 9.31 -1.91
C LEU A 227 14.92 9.08 -1.92
N ASP A 228 15.68 9.96 -2.59
CA ASP A 228 17.13 9.79 -2.74
C ASP A 228 17.92 10.19 -1.46
N HIS A 229 17.38 11.09 -0.61
CA HIS A 229 18.14 11.70 0.50
C HIS A 229 17.34 11.92 1.79
N GLY A 230 16.16 11.34 1.89
CA GLY A 230 15.25 11.62 3.02
C GLY A 230 15.35 10.66 4.20
N ASP A 231 16.28 9.71 4.21
CA ASP A 231 16.33 8.62 5.19
C ASP A 231 16.46 9.12 6.65
N GLU A 232 17.32 10.12 6.90
CA GLU A 232 17.44 10.72 8.24
C GLU A 232 16.15 11.41 8.71
N TYR A 233 15.41 12.01 7.75
CA TYR A 233 14.14 12.65 8.04
C TYR A 233 13.05 11.61 8.35
N VAL A 234 13.00 10.52 7.59
CA VAL A 234 12.11 9.37 7.85
C VAL A 234 12.36 8.81 9.25
N GLU A 235 13.64 8.64 9.61
CA GLU A 235 14.05 8.18 10.95
C GLU A 235 13.54 9.13 12.06
N SER A 236 13.66 10.44 11.86
CA SER A 236 13.18 11.43 12.82
C SER A 236 11.67 11.38 13.00
N ILE A 237 10.92 11.16 11.91
CA ILE A 237 9.45 10.98 11.94
C ILE A 237 9.09 9.70 12.70
N ARG A 238 9.77 8.60 12.42
CA ARG A 238 9.58 7.32 13.11
C ARG A 238 9.80 7.46 14.61
N ALA A 239 10.92 8.04 15.02
CA ALA A 239 11.24 8.28 16.42
C ALA A 239 10.19 9.15 17.12
N MET A 240 9.69 10.19 16.46
CA MET A 240 8.62 11.03 16.98
C MET A 240 7.33 10.24 17.20
N TYR A 241 6.90 9.40 16.25
CA TYR A 241 5.70 8.58 16.40
C TYR A 241 5.88 7.50 17.45
N GLN A 242 7.05 6.89 17.55
CA GLN A 242 7.38 5.93 18.62
C GLN A 242 7.24 6.58 20.00
N SER A 243 7.85 7.75 20.20
CA SER A 243 7.73 8.49 21.46
C SER A 243 6.27 8.81 21.82
N ARG A 244 5.46 9.23 20.85
CA ARG A 244 4.01 9.50 21.05
C ARG A 244 3.23 8.24 21.42
N ARG A 245 3.50 7.13 20.73
CA ARG A 245 2.92 5.82 21.04
C ARG A 245 3.25 5.43 22.47
N ASP A 246 4.50 5.50 22.86
CA ASP A 246 4.98 5.06 24.18
C ASP A 246 4.31 5.84 25.32
N VAL A 247 4.19 7.17 25.17
CA VAL A 247 3.48 8.02 26.12
C VAL A 247 2.00 7.65 26.22
N LEU A 248 1.34 7.44 25.06
CA LEU A 248 -0.08 7.09 25.02
C LEU A 248 -0.33 5.72 25.68
N ILE A 249 0.43 4.69 25.28
CA ILE A 249 0.26 3.32 25.80
C ILE A 249 0.55 3.28 27.29
N LYS A 250 1.63 3.93 27.74
CA LYS A 250 1.95 4.01 29.16
C LYS A 250 0.81 4.67 29.95
N GLY A 251 0.30 5.80 29.46
CA GLY A 251 -0.78 6.53 30.17
C GLY A 251 -2.09 5.72 30.25
N LEU A 252 -2.45 5.00 29.19
CA LEU A 252 -3.63 4.13 29.18
C LEU A 252 -3.46 2.93 30.11
N ASN A 253 -2.30 2.28 30.12
CA ASN A 253 -1.98 1.17 31.01
C ASN A 253 -1.95 1.60 32.48
N ASP A 254 -1.34 2.76 32.79
CA ASP A 254 -1.35 3.34 34.13
C ASP A 254 -2.79 3.66 34.62
N ALA A 255 -3.71 3.96 33.70
CA ALA A 255 -5.13 4.19 33.98
C ALA A 255 -5.96 2.88 34.08
N GLY A 256 -5.33 1.72 33.94
CA GLY A 256 -5.98 0.41 34.06
C GLY A 256 -6.55 -0.15 32.76
N TRP A 257 -6.32 0.52 31.62
CA TRP A 257 -6.68 -0.01 30.30
C TRP A 257 -5.46 -0.68 29.64
N ASN A 258 -5.33 -1.98 29.82
CA ASN A 258 -4.18 -2.74 29.35
C ASN A 258 -4.23 -2.91 27.83
N ILE A 259 -3.32 -2.21 27.16
CA ILE A 259 -3.19 -2.22 25.70
C ILE A 259 -1.76 -2.63 25.34
N GLU A 260 -1.63 -3.54 24.40
CA GLU A 260 -0.32 -3.88 23.81
C GLU A 260 0.20 -2.74 22.93
N SER A 261 1.51 -2.54 22.96
CA SER A 261 2.17 -1.55 22.11
C SER A 261 2.13 -2.00 20.64
N PRO A 262 1.48 -1.25 19.74
CA PRO A 262 1.51 -1.58 18.33
C PRO A 262 2.94 -1.46 17.76
N LYS A 263 3.32 -2.43 16.93
CA LYS A 263 4.65 -2.49 16.30
C LYS A 263 4.81 -1.51 15.14
N ALA A 264 3.71 -0.98 14.61
CA ALA A 264 3.72 -0.07 13.46
C ALA A 264 2.48 0.84 13.44
N THR A 265 2.47 1.76 12.47
CA THR A 265 1.42 2.74 12.18
C THR A 265 1.40 3.94 13.16
N MET A 266 0.43 4.82 12.99
CA MET A 266 0.22 5.98 13.88
C MET A 266 -1.08 5.83 14.68
N PHE A 267 -1.57 4.60 14.83
CA PHE A 267 -2.85 4.27 15.47
C PHE A 267 -2.63 3.39 16.69
N VAL A 268 -3.64 3.36 17.53
CA VAL A 268 -3.85 2.34 18.56
C VAL A 268 -5.22 1.74 18.30
N TRP A 269 -5.29 0.43 18.15
CA TRP A 269 -6.52 -0.33 17.96
C TRP A 269 -6.70 -1.24 19.17
N ALA A 270 -7.71 -0.98 19.98
CA ALA A 270 -7.89 -1.68 21.23
C ALA A 270 -9.35 -1.94 21.54
N LYS A 271 -9.63 -3.05 22.24
CA LYS A 271 -10.95 -3.32 22.80
C LYS A 271 -11.25 -2.27 23.87
N ILE A 272 -12.47 -1.76 23.86
CA ILE A 272 -12.96 -0.91 24.95
C ILE A 272 -13.11 -1.74 26.22
N PRO A 273 -12.82 -1.16 27.41
CA PRO A 273 -12.98 -1.85 28.70
C PRO A 273 -14.41 -2.33 28.96
#